data_2d0ef1f984f102228b129671c82408b2
#
_entry.id   2d0ef1f984f102228b129671c82408b2
#
_cell.length_a   1.000
_cell.length_b   1.000
_cell.length_c   1.000
_cell.angle_alpha   90.00
_cell.angle_beta   90.00
_cell.angle_gamma   90.00
#
_symmetry.space_group_name_H-M   'P 1'
#
loop_
_entity.id
_entity.type
_entity.pdbx_description
1 polymer ?
#
loop_
_entity_poly.entity_id
_entity_poly.type
_entity_poly.pdbx_seq_one_letter_code
_entity_poly.pdbx_strand_id
1 'polypeptide(L)'
;MRKVILVITVILLSGIITAQPGRAPQVEPLPAGFKPSSTNTFISQYPAVNQQTRQAIFRVVAPDATSVQLRLGGNMEMKKDDKGVWWITTEPLVVGFHYYGIAINGVEVADRGTKTYFGSNWESSGIEIPEGPEGDYYRFNKNIPHGQIRSILYWSEVNGLERHVNVYVPAEYESNTNKRYPVLYLVHGWGEDENGWSIQGHMGNIMDGLIAAGKAVPMIVVMPSGDIQTNPDVRTASGNITDIFVKDLIPFIDKTFRTKTDRQNRAMAGLSRGGMQTTTTVFSNMDKFAWIGTFSGFFMGGMGGPGGGTAPSVETAFNGVFKDAAAFDKQINLLFISTGTEERGPKEQVDALKAHGIKHIVYHESQ
;
A
#
# COMPACT_ATOMS: atom_id res chain seq x y z
N MET A 1 41.57 -25.40 -33.52
CA MET A 1 40.40 -25.01 -32.73
C MET A 1 39.74 -26.28 -32.18
N ARG A 2 40.02 -26.62 -30.92
CA ARG A 2 39.44 -27.80 -30.25
C ARG A 2 38.13 -27.38 -29.59
N LYS A 3 37.02 -27.97 -30.02
CA LYS A 3 35.71 -27.79 -29.36
C LYS A 3 35.71 -28.63 -28.08
N VAL A 4 35.60 -27.98 -26.93
CA VAL A 4 35.37 -28.63 -25.65
C VAL A 4 33.86 -28.85 -25.53
N ILE A 5 33.45 -30.12 -25.58
CA ILE A 5 32.05 -30.50 -25.28
C ILE A 5 31.98 -30.74 -23.79
N LEU A 6 31.27 -29.86 -23.08
CA LEU A 6 30.98 -30.01 -21.66
C LEU A 6 29.80 -30.98 -21.53
N VAL A 7 30.03 -32.20 -21.09
CA VAL A 7 28.98 -33.17 -20.74
C VAL A 7 28.60 -32.92 -19.29
N ILE A 8 27.41 -32.34 -19.05
CA ILE A 8 26.84 -32.22 -17.72
C ILE A 8 26.11 -33.53 -17.40
N THR A 9 26.73 -34.33 -16.55
CA THR A 9 26.11 -35.55 -16.00
C THR A 9 25.21 -35.12 -14.85
N VAL A 10 23.87 -35.09 -15.06
CA VAL A 10 22.89 -34.90 -14.02
C VAL A 10 22.76 -36.21 -13.26
N ILE A 11 23.31 -36.27 -12.04
CA ILE A 11 23.08 -37.38 -11.12
C ILE A 11 21.73 -37.14 -10.47
N LEU A 12 20.69 -37.85 -10.92
CA LEU A 12 19.40 -37.96 -10.25
C LEU A 12 19.56 -38.85 -9.01
N LEU A 13 19.85 -38.25 -7.86
CA LEU A 13 19.63 -38.93 -6.58
C LEU A 13 18.11 -38.96 -6.32
N SER A 14 17.46 -40.05 -6.69
CA SER A 14 16.09 -40.37 -6.26
C SER A 14 16.10 -40.80 -4.79
N GLY A 15 16.22 -39.83 -3.89
CA GLY A 15 15.84 -40.02 -2.49
C GLY A 15 14.32 -40.12 -2.44
N ILE A 16 13.79 -41.31 -2.23
CA ILE A 16 12.38 -41.49 -1.87
C ILE A 16 12.19 -40.87 -0.49
N ILE A 17 11.81 -39.59 -0.43
CA ILE A 17 11.29 -38.99 0.77
C ILE A 17 9.89 -39.62 0.95
N THR A 18 9.81 -40.69 1.72
CA THR A 18 8.51 -41.15 2.26
C THR A 18 8.05 -40.08 3.24
N ALA A 19 7.29 -39.11 2.75
CA ALA A 19 6.49 -38.26 3.62
C ALA A 19 5.55 -39.21 4.38
N GLN A 20 5.79 -39.39 5.68
CA GLN A 20 4.78 -40.01 6.54
C GLN A 20 3.50 -39.21 6.35
N PRO A 21 2.35 -39.84 6.08
CA PRO A 21 1.09 -39.15 6.09
C PRO A 21 0.89 -38.61 7.51
N GLY A 22 1.23 -37.32 7.68
CA GLY A 22 0.94 -36.60 8.90
C GLY A 22 -0.55 -36.78 9.18
N ARG A 23 -0.88 -37.19 10.37
CA ARG A 23 -2.26 -37.19 10.85
C ARG A 23 -2.83 -35.84 10.56
N ALA A 24 -3.86 -35.73 9.70
CA ALA A 24 -4.48 -34.44 9.40
C ALA A 24 -4.76 -33.74 10.74
N PRO A 25 -4.36 -32.49 10.90
CA PRO A 25 -4.59 -31.77 12.15
C PRO A 25 -6.07 -31.89 12.49
N GLN A 26 -6.40 -32.33 13.70
CA GLN A 26 -7.80 -32.29 14.15
C GLN A 26 -8.20 -30.82 14.22
N VAL A 27 -9.01 -30.42 13.27
CA VAL A 27 -9.50 -29.05 13.14
C VAL A 27 -10.56 -28.86 14.21
N GLU A 28 -10.22 -28.17 15.30
CA GLU A 28 -11.21 -27.77 16.31
C GLU A 28 -12.22 -26.81 15.65
N PRO A 29 -13.53 -27.01 15.83
CA PRO A 29 -14.52 -26.11 15.25
C PRO A 29 -14.35 -24.70 15.82
N LEU A 30 -14.40 -23.69 14.95
CA LEU A 30 -14.41 -22.30 15.38
C LEU A 30 -15.69 -21.96 16.14
N PRO A 31 -15.66 -21.00 17.08
CA PRO A 31 -16.87 -20.49 17.72
C PRO A 31 -17.89 -19.99 16.68
N ALA A 32 -19.16 -20.06 17.05
CA ALA A 32 -20.27 -19.67 16.17
C ALA A 32 -20.09 -18.22 15.65
N GLY A 33 -20.25 -18.05 14.35
CA GLY A 33 -20.10 -16.75 13.67
C GLY A 33 -18.66 -16.37 13.29
N PHE A 34 -17.65 -17.11 13.77
CA PHE A 34 -16.26 -16.87 13.38
C PHE A 34 -15.87 -17.68 12.15
N LYS A 35 -15.03 -17.08 11.30
CA LYS A 35 -14.43 -17.71 10.12
C LYS A 35 -12.93 -17.37 10.09
N PRO A 36 -12.09 -18.22 9.48
CA PRO A 36 -10.68 -17.84 9.25
C PRO A 36 -10.57 -16.49 8.54
N SER A 37 -9.60 -15.66 8.93
CA SER A 37 -9.31 -14.42 8.21
C SER A 37 -8.88 -14.71 6.78
N SER A 38 -9.19 -13.81 5.84
CA SER A 38 -8.74 -13.85 4.43
C SER A 38 -7.22 -13.80 4.29
N THR A 39 -6.54 -13.30 5.31
CA THR A 39 -5.08 -13.19 5.38
C THR A 39 -4.39 -14.48 5.82
N ASN A 40 -5.13 -15.48 6.30
CA ASN A 40 -4.54 -16.71 6.82
C ASN A 40 -3.79 -17.50 5.74
N THR A 41 -2.78 -18.26 6.18
CA THR A 41 -2.23 -19.35 5.38
C THR A 41 -3.29 -20.44 5.23
N PHE A 42 -3.23 -21.21 4.14
CA PHE A 42 -4.31 -22.16 3.78
C PHE A 42 -4.58 -23.25 4.83
N ILE A 43 -3.65 -23.50 5.75
CA ILE A 43 -3.77 -24.50 6.82
C ILE A 43 -4.21 -23.91 8.17
N SER A 44 -4.25 -22.59 8.29
CA SER A 44 -4.54 -21.93 9.56
C SER A 44 -6.01 -21.52 9.69
N GLN A 45 -6.60 -21.82 10.86
CA GLN A 45 -7.91 -21.33 11.23
C GLN A 45 -7.86 -19.97 11.97
N TYR A 46 -6.69 -19.62 12.50
CA TYR A 46 -6.49 -18.40 13.28
C TYR A 46 -5.46 -17.49 12.63
N PRO A 47 -5.65 -16.18 12.80
CA PRO A 47 -6.76 -15.50 13.47
C PRO A 47 -8.11 -15.78 12.79
N ALA A 48 -9.17 -15.81 13.60
CA ALA A 48 -10.53 -15.97 13.11
C ALA A 48 -11.33 -14.68 13.36
N VAL A 49 -12.17 -14.29 12.42
CA VAL A 49 -12.93 -13.04 12.46
C VAL A 49 -14.44 -13.29 12.46
N ASN A 50 -15.18 -12.47 13.17
CA ASN A 50 -16.64 -12.42 13.14
C ASN A 50 -17.07 -11.10 12.46
N GLN A 51 -17.64 -11.20 11.26
CA GLN A 51 -18.04 -10.03 10.49
C GLN A 51 -19.12 -9.18 11.19
N GLN A 52 -20.03 -9.80 11.93
CA GLN A 52 -21.15 -9.10 12.58
C GLN A 52 -20.69 -8.32 13.79
N THR A 53 -19.88 -8.96 14.66
CA THR A 53 -19.38 -8.32 15.88
C THR A 53 -18.06 -7.57 15.64
N ARG A 54 -17.40 -7.76 14.50
CA ARG A 54 -16.07 -7.21 14.15
C ARG A 54 -14.98 -7.62 15.14
N GLN A 55 -15.19 -8.67 15.90
CA GLN A 55 -14.20 -9.24 16.81
C GLN A 55 -13.29 -10.22 16.10
N ALA A 56 -12.08 -10.35 16.59
CA ALA A 56 -11.12 -11.34 16.12
C ALA A 56 -10.64 -12.22 17.28
N ILE A 57 -10.40 -13.51 17.00
CA ILE A 57 -9.80 -14.45 17.94
C ILE A 57 -8.40 -14.77 17.43
N PHE A 58 -7.42 -14.57 18.29
CA PHE A 58 -6.02 -14.96 18.06
C PHE A 58 -5.65 -16.15 18.92
N ARG A 59 -4.80 -17.03 18.38
CA ARG A 59 -4.35 -18.25 19.03
C ARG A 59 -2.86 -18.47 18.77
N VAL A 60 -2.08 -18.61 19.84
CA VAL A 60 -0.64 -18.83 19.76
C VAL A 60 -0.25 -20.05 20.59
N VAL A 61 0.48 -20.99 20.00
CA VAL A 61 1.01 -22.14 20.70
C VAL A 61 2.43 -21.81 21.19
N ALA A 62 2.56 -21.53 22.49
CA ALA A 62 3.83 -21.21 23.12
C ALA A 62 3.85 -21.73 24.57
N PRO A 63 3.98 -23.07 24.75
CA PRO A 63 3.82 -23.71 26.07
C PRO A 63 4.86 -23.24 27.10
N ASP A 64 6.08 -22.92 26.64
CA ASP A 64 7.17 -22.50 27.51
C ASP A 64 7.25 -20.98 27.73
N ALA A 65 6.36 -20.20 27.06
CA ALA A 65 6.33 -18.77 27.24
C ALA A 65 5.75 -18.38 28.60
N THR A 66 6.32 -17.34 29.20
CA THR A 66 5.85 -16.71 30.44
C THR A 66 4.91 -15.54 30.17
N SER A 67 4.99 -14.95 28.97
CA SER A 67 4.09 -13.89 28.50
C SER A 67 3.92 -13.97 27.00
N VAL A 68 2.67 -13.71 26.53
CA VAL A 68 2.37 -13.51 25.11
C VAL A 68 1.41 -12.34 24.98
N GLN A 69 1.74 -11.41 24.09
CA GLN A 69 0.94 -10.21 23.82
C GLN A 69 0.61 -10.15 22.35
N LEU A 70 -0.61 -9.72 22.05
CA LEU A 70 -1.01 -9.28 20.71
C LEU A 70 -0.65 -7.78 20.56
N ARG A 71 0.07 -7.44 19.50
CA ARG A 71 0.44 -6.08 19.09
C ARG A 71 -0.48 -5.65 17.94
N LEU A 72 -1.62 -5.05 18.27
CA LEU A 72 -2.63 -4.60 17.30
C LEU A 72 -3.21 -3.27 17.76
N GLY A 73 -2.70 -2.16 17.24
CA GLY A 73 -3.06 -0.81 17.70
C GLY A 73 -2.69 -0.52 19.16
N GLY A 74 -1.98 -1.42 19.80
CA GLY A 74 -1.58 -1.38 21.21
C GLY A 74 -1.11 -2.75 21.67
N ASN A 75 -0.86 -2.91 22.98
CA ASN A 75 -0.39 -4.11 23.60
C ASN A 75 -1.54 -4.78 24.37
N MET A 76 -1.92 -5.98 23.97
CA MET A 76 -3.00 -6.74 24.61
C MET A 76 -2.48 -8.07 25.13
N GLU A 77 -2.62 -8.30 26.45
CA GLU A 77 -2.20 -9.55 27.09
C GLU A 77 -3.08 -10.72 26.65
N MET A 78 -2.44 -11.81 26.24
CA MET A 78 -3.13 -13.07 25.93
C MET A 78 -3.21 -13.95 27.17
N LYS A 79 -4.22 -14.81 27.25
CA LYS A 79 -4.43 -15.76 28.36
C LYS A 79 -4.00 -17.16 27.95
N LYS A 80 -3.20 -17.79 28.79
CA LYS A 80 -2.69 -19.16 28.61
C LYS A 80 -3.69 -20.16 29.15
N ASP A 81 -4.01 -21.19 28.37
CA ASP A 81 -4.77 -22.35 28.82
C ASP A 81 -3.89 -23.46 29.41
N ASP A 82 -4.52 -24.51 29.94
CA ASP A 82 -3.83 -25.65 30.57
C ASP A 82 -3.00 -26.49 29.58
N LYS A 83 -3.19 -26.27 28.26
CA LYS A 83 -2.43 -26.94 27.20
C LYS A 83 -1.26 -26.13 26.69
N GLY A 84 -1.01 -24.96 27.29
CA GLY A 84 0.07 -24.05 26.88
C GLY A 84 -0.26 -23.22 25.62
N VAL A 85 -1.53 -23.10 25.29
CA VAL A 85 -2.03 -22.28 24.16
C VAL A 85 -2.49 -20.94 24.73
N TRP A 86 -2.12 -19.87 24.04
CA TRP A 86 -2.48 -18.51 24.38
C TRP A 86 -3.60 -17.99 23.50
N TRP A 87 -4.57 -17.32 24.10
CA TRP A 87 -5.79 -16.88 23.46
C TRP A 87 -6.13 -15.44 23.79
N ILE A 88 -6.70 -14.74 22.82
CA ILE A 88 -7.38 -13.48 23.04
C ILE A 88 -8.53 -13.33 22.04
N THR A 89 -9.65 -12.78 22.51
CA THR A 89 -10.71 -12.23 21.67
C THR A 89 -10.67 -10.73 21.82
N THR A 90 -10.61 -10.01 20.71
CA THR A 90 -10.51 -8.54 20.73
C THR A 90 -11.87 -7.91 21.03
N GLU A 91 -11.86 -6.64 21.45
CA GLU A 91 -12.99 -5.75 21.25
C GLU A 91 -13.29 -5.59 19.75
N PRO A 92 -14.47 -5.05 19.36
CA PRO A 92 -14.76 -4.79 17.95
C PRO A 92 -13.69 -3.92 17.28
N LEU A 93 -13.12 -4.41 16.20
CA LEU A 93 -12.11 -3.71 15.42
C LEU A 93 -12.75 -2.86 14.31
N VAL A 94 -12.03 -1.87 13.82
CA VAL A 94 -12.43 -1.13 12.62
C VAL A 94 -12.37 -2.06 11.42
N VAL A 95 -13.27 -1.89 10.45
CA VAL A 95 -13.23 -2.65 9.20
C VAL A 95 -11.98 -2.32 8.39
N GLY A 96 -11.53 -3.26 7.58
CA GLY A 96 -10.34 -3.11 6.74
C GLY A 96 -9.13 -3.90 7.22
N PHE A 97 -8.00 -3.62 6.61
CA PHE A 97 -6.73 -4.29 6.88
C PHE A 97 -6.01 -3.68 8.08
N HIS A 98 -5.48 -4.54 8.95
CA HIS A 98 -4.67 -4.15 10.10
C HIS A 98 -3.37 -4.95 10.13
N TYR A 99 -2.25 -4.26 10.37
CA TYR A 99 -1.00 -4.91 10.76
C TYR A 99 -1.06 -5.35 12.20
N TYR A 100 -0.46 -6.50 12.52
CA TYR A 100 -0.27 -6.95 13.88
C TYR A 100 1.00 -7.78 14.04
N GLY A 101 1.46 -7.92 15.28
CA GLY A 101 2.55 -8.81 15.67
C GLY A 101 2.19 -9.59 16.92
N ILE A 102 2.97 -10.62 17.21
CA ILE A 102 2.89 -11.39 18.45
C ILE A 102 4.19 -11.18 19.22
N ALA A 103 4.12 -10.71 20.46
CA ALA A 103 5.29 -10.62 21.33
C ALA A 103 5.32 -11.81 22.29
N ILE A 104 6.34 -12.66 22.17
CA ILE A 104 6.57 -13.85 23.04
C ILE A 104 7.74 -13.53 23.94
N ASN A 105 7.51 -13.45 25.25
CA ASN A 105 8.52 -13.07 26.25
C ASN A 105 9.23 -11.74 25.88
N GLY A 106 8.47 -10.80 25.31
CA GLY A 106 8.97 -9.50 24.90
C GLY A 106 9.60 -9.44 23.50
N VAL A 107 9.81 -10.56 22.83
CA VAL A 107 10.32 -10.60 21.44
C VAL A 107 9.16 -10.61 20.47
N GLU A 108 9.10 -9.61 19.60
CA GLU A 108 8.06 -9.53 18.56
C GLU A 108 8.40 -10.43 17.38
N VAL A 109 7.40 -11.19 16.94
CA VAL A 109 7.47 -12.14 15.82
C VAL A 109 6.23 -12.06 14.96
N ALA A 110 6.36 -12.42 13.69
CA ALA A 110 5.21 -12.62 12.83
C ALA A 110 4.45 -13.89 13.22
N ASP A 111 3.12 -13.85 13.10
CA ASP A 111 2.25 -15.00 13.29
C ASP A 111 2.36 -15.94 12.08
N ARG A 112 2.73 -17.20 12.33
CA ARG A 112 2.83 -18.23 11.29
C ARG A 112 1.47 -18.63 10.70
N GLY A 113 0.38 -18.25 11.34
CA GLY A 113 -0.99 -18.50 10.90
C GLY A 113 -1.42 -17.61 9.73
N THR A 114 -0.74 -16.48 9.49
CA THR A 114 -1.08 -15.55 8.43
C THR A 114 0.07 -15.35 7.44
N LYS A 115 -0.27 -14.76 6.30
CA LYS A 115 0.73 -14.17 5.40
C LYS A 115 1.41 -13.00 6.10
N THR A 116 2.65 -12.71 5.70
CA THR A 116 3.34 -11.49 6.10
C THR A 116 3.21 -10.40 5.04
N TYR A 117 3.32 -9.18 5.52
CA TYR A 117 3.18 -7.95 4.75
C TYR A 117 4.24 -6.98 5.21
N PHE A 118 4.90 -6.31 4.28
CA PHE A 118 5.85 -5.29 4.66
C PHE A 118 5.11 -4.04 5.13
N GLY A 119 5.29 -3.68 6.39
CA GLY A 119 4.66 -2.51 7.02
C GLY A 119 5.40 -2.14 8.30
N SER A 120 5.44 -0.85 8.64
CA SER A 120 6.23 -0.32 9.77
C SER A 120 7.73 -0.63 9.69
N ASN A 121 8.28 -0.78 8.47
CA ASN A 121 9.67 -1.14 8.13
C ASN A 121 10.08 -2.59 8.45
N TRP A 122 9.14 -3.51 8.64
CA TRP A 122 9.43 -4.95 8.79
C TRP A 122 8.28 -5.82 8.27
N GLU A 123 8.53 -7.13 8.20
CA GLU A 123 7.53 -8.13 7.87
C GLU A 123 6.57 -8.32 9.06
N SER A 124 5.38 -7.77 8.95
CA SER A 124 4.31 -7.86 9.93
C SER A 124 3.25 -8.88 9.51
N SER A 125 2.56 -9.46 10.46
CA SER A 125 1.32 -10.20 10.17
C SER A 125 0.19 -9.25 9.81
N GLY A 126 -0.83 -9.74 9.10
CA GLY A 126 -1.99 -8.96 8.73
C GLY A 126 -3.30 -9.66 9.10
N ILE A 127 -4.29 -8.88 9.46
CA ILE A 127 -5.68 -9.33 9.60
C ILE A 127 -6.60 -8.39 8.86
N GLU A 128 -7.60 -8.93 8.18
CA GLU A 128 -8.65 -8.16 7.53
C GLU A 128 -9.97 -8.36 8.24
N ILE A 129 -10.56 -7.27 8.72
CA ILE A 129 -11.90 -7.25 9.28
C ILE A 129 -12.87 -6.96 8.13
N PRO A 130 -13.73 -7.93 7.75
CA PRO A 130 -14.56 -7.80 6.57
C PRO A 130 -15.56 -6.66 6.71
N GLU A 131 -15.61 -5.81 5.71
CA GLU A 131 -16.64 -4.80 5.54
C GLU A 131 -17.95 -5.43 5.06
N GLY A 132 -19.06 -4.72 5.20
CA GLY A 132 -20.36 -5.07 4.65
C GLY A 132 -20.41 -5.04 3.11
N PRO A 133 -21.58 -4.78 2.52
CA PRO A 133 -21.72 -4.66 1.05
C PRO A 133 -20.86 -3.54 0.45
N GLU A 134 -20.52 -2.51 1.23
CA GLU A 134 -19.64 -1.42 0.82
C GLU A 134 -18.26 -1.92 0.38
N GLY A 135 -17.80 -3.05 0.92
CA GLY A 135 -16.53 -3.68 0.55
C GLY A 135 -16.56 -4.47 -0.76
N ASP A 136 -17.70 -4.58 -1.43
CA ASP A 136 -17.81 -5.42 -2.64
C ASP A 136 -16.91 -4.93 -3.79
N TYR A 137 -16.56 -3.64 -3.83
CA TYR A 137 -15.70 -3.09 -4.88
C TYR A 137 -14.22 -3.41 -4.70
N TYR A 138 -13.74 -3.81 -3.52
CA TYR A 138 -12.36 -4.28 -3.34
C TYR A 138 -12.22 -5.81 -3.27
N ARG A 139 -13.34 -6.54 -3.18
CA ARG A 139 -13.33 -8.00 -3.20
C ARG A 139 -13.16 -8.52 -4.62
N PHE A 140 -12.51 -9.68 -4.75
CA PHE A 140 -12.39 -10.34 -6.03
C PHE A 140 -13.78 -10.75 -6.58
N ASN A 141 -14.15 -10.25 -7.74
CA ASN A 141 -15.40 -10.55 -8.42
C ASN A 141 -15.14 -11.35 -9.71
N LYS A 142 -15.32 -12.66 -9.66
CA LYS A 142 -15.09 -13.57 -10.80
C LYS A 142 -15.90 -13.27 -12.07
N ASN A 143 -16.90 -12.37 -12.00
CA ASN A 143 -17.82 -12.10 -13.09
C ASN A 143 -17.44 -10.84 -13.90
N ILE A 144 -16.32 -10.18 -13.57
CA ILE A 144 -15.80 -9.02 -14.31
C ILE A 144 -14.42 -9.32 -14.89
N PRO A 145 -14.00 -8.62 -15.96
CA PRO A 145 -12.63 -8.71 -16.45
C PRO A 145 -11.62 -8.18 -15.43
N HIS A 146 -10.47 -8.85 -15.32
CA HIS A 146 -9.39 -8.48 -14.39
C HIS A 146 -8.15 -7.99 -15.11
N GLY A 147 -7.56 -6.91 -14.59
CA GLY A 147 -6.26 -6.42 -14.99
C GLY A 147 -5.13 -7.31 -14.44
N GLN A 148 -3.90 -6.86 -14.64
CA GLN A 148 -2.70 -7.56 -14.17
C GLN A 148 -1.83 -6.60 -13.37
N ILE A 149 -1.20 -7.10 -12.31
CA ILE A 149 -0.12 -6.41 -11.60
C ILE A 149 1.19 -7.02 -12.04
N ARG A 150 2.11 -6.18 -12.54
CA ARG A 150 3.43 -6.55 -13.03
C ARG A 150 4.48 -5.98 -12.10
N SER A 151 5.27 -6.83 -11.47
CA SER A 151 6.43 -6.41 -10.69
C SER A 151 7.64 -6.29 -11.60
N ILE A 152 8.27 -5.12 -11.63
CA ILE A 152 9.31 -4.77 -12.60
C ILE A 152 10.46 -4.10 -11.86
N LEU A 153 11.68 -4.37 -12.36
CA LEU A 153 12.91 -3.72 -11.95
C LEU A 153 13.27 -2.63 -12.96
N TYR A 154 13.77 -1.50 -12.45
CA TYR A 154 14.36 -0.45 -13.28
C TYR A 154 15.60 0.14 -12.61
N TRP A 155 16.52 0.63 -13.42
CA TRP A 155 17.68 1.34 -12.91
C TRP A 155 17.34 2.81 -12.69
N SER A 156 17.69 3.34 -11.52
CA SER A 156 17.57 4.78 -11.20
C SER A 156 18.95 5.42 -11.30
N GLU A 157 19.14 6.29 -12.28
CA GLU A 157 20.39 7.06 -12.44
C GLU A 157 20.56 8.09 -11.30
N VAL A 158 19.45 8.65 -10.84
CA VAL A 158 19.44 9.60 -9.71
C VAL A 158 19.88 8.93 -8.42
N ASN A 159 19.47 7.68 -8.19
CA ASN A 159 19.75 6.96 -6.95
C ASN A 159 20.98 6.05 -7.07
N GLY A 160 21.41 5.71 -8.29
CA GLY A 160 22.50 4.77 -8.55
C GLY A 160 22.18 3.34 -8.10
N LEU A 161 20.91 2.93 -8.10
CA LEU A 161 20.43 1.64 -7.61
C LEU A 161 19.34 1.07 -8.52
N GLU A 162 19.22 -0.25 -8.48
CA GLU A 162 18.03 -0.96 -8.97
C GLU A 162 16.86 -0.69 -8.04
N ARG A 163 15.70 -0.40 -8.64
CA ARG A 163 14.46 -0.11 -7.91
C ARG A 163 13.31 -0.97 -8.42
N HIS A 164 12.41 -1.30 -7.51
CA HIS A 164 11.20 -2.04 -7.80
C HIS A 164 10.01 -1.10 -8.03
N VAL A 165 9.11 -1.53 -8.91
CA VAL A 165 7.82 -0.89 -9.14
C VAL A 165 6.78 -1.93 -9.52
N ASN A 166 5.61 -1.87 -8.89
CA ASN A 166 4.44 -2.62 -9.31
C ASN A 166 3.57 -1.78 -10.24
N VAL A 167 3.15 -2.36 -11.35
CA VAL A 167 2.35 -1.67 -12.37
C VAL A 167 1.10 -2.47 -12.67
N TYR A 168 -0.06 -1.88 -12.37
CA TYR A 168 -1.34 -2.41 -12.81
C TYR A 168 -1.61 -1.96 -14.25
N VAL A 169 -2.02 -2.91 -15.08
CA VAL A 169 -2.54 -2.66 -16.42
C VAL A 169 -3.99 -3.17 -16.51
N PRO A 170 -4.93 -2.43 -17.15
CA PRO A 170 -6.34 -2.84 -17.20
C PRO A 170 -6.54 -4.09 -18.03
N ALA A 171 -7.65 -4.80 -17.82
CA ALA A 171 -7.94 -6.09 -18.44
C ALA A 171 -7.84 -6.07 -19.98
N GLU A 172 -8.19 -4.97 -20.64
CA GLU A 172 -8.11 -4.82 -22.09
C GLU A 172 -6.71 -4.51 -22.61
N TYR A 173 -5.71 -4.34 -21.73
CA TYR A 173 -4.38 -3.87 -22.12
C TYR A 173 -3.73 -4.75 -23.18
N GLU A 174 -3.76 -6.08 -23.03
CA GLU A 174 -3.13 -6.98 -24.00
C GLU A 174 -3.92 -7.12 -25.31
N SER A 175 -5.23 -7.07 -25.24
CA SER A 175 -6.09 -7.21 -26.43
C SER A 175 -6.17 -5.94 -27.27
N ASN A 176 -5.95 -4.76 -26.68
CA ASN A 176 -6.04 -3.47 -27.36
C ASN A 176 -4.66 -2.81 -27.51
N THR A 177 -3.87 -3.35 -28.41
CA THR A 177 -2.45 -2.99 -28.59
C THR A 177 -2.21 -1.55 -29.09
N ASN A 178 -3.21 -0.93 -29.70
CA ASN A 178 -3.12 0.44 -30.23
C ASN A 178 -3.56 1.50 -29.23
N LYS A 179 -4.20 1.12 -28.13
CA LYS A 179 -4.70 2.06 -27.12
C LYS A 179 -3.60 2.51 -26.18
N ARG A 180 -3.58 3.83 -25.90
CA ARG A 180 -2.77 4.43 -24.85
C ARG A 180 -3.63 4.83 -23.66
N TYR A 181 -3.08 4.74 -22.47
CA TYR A 181 -3.82 4.85 -21.22
C TYR A 181 -3.32 6.04 -20.39
N PRO A 182 -4.20 6.76 -19.69
CA PRO A 182 -3.77 7.67 -18.64
C PRO A 182 -3.05 6.91 -17.54
N VAL A 183 -2.23 7.62 -16.75
CA VAL A 183 -1.37 7.02 -15.71
C VAL A 183 -1.65 7.68 -14.36
N LEU A 184 -1.85 6.85 -13.34
CA LEU A 184 -1.85 7.23 -11.94
C LEU A 184 -0.58 6.68 -11.26
N TYR A 185 0.25 7.56 -10.71
CA TYR A 185 1.34 7.20 -9.80
C TYR A 185 0.79 7.20 -8.37
N LEU A 186 0.86 6.05 -7.68
CA LEU A 186 0.22 5.84 -6.39
C LEU A 186 1.27 5.42 -5.35
N VAL A 187 1.62 6.32 -4.42
CA VAL A 187 2.73 6.15 -3.49
C VAL A 187 2.22 5.68 -2.13
N HIS A 188 2.88 4.69 -1.56
CA HIS A 188 2.56 4.09 -0.26
C HIS A 188 2.90 4.99 0.94
N GLY A 189 2.44 4.61 2.13
CA GLY A 189 2.68 5.30 3.39
C GLY A 189 4.10 5.06 3.96
N TRP A 190 4.34 5.60 5.16
CA TRP A 190 5.59 5.36 5.87
C TRP A 190 5.71 3.88 6.29
N GLY A 191 6.91 3.31 6.08
CA GLY A 191 7.21 1.95 6.50
C GLY A 191 6.62 0.84 5.64
N GLU A 192 5.98 1.19 4.52
CA GLU A 192 5.52 0.26 3.48
C GLU A 192 6.47 0.25 2.28
N ASP A 193 6.14 -0.52 1.26
CA ASP A 193 6.86 -0.64 0.00
C ASP A 193 5.90 -0.60 -1.22
N GLU A 194 6.41 -0.91 -2.40
CA GLU A 194 5.62 -0.96 -3.64
C GLU A 194 4.47 -1.98 -3.61
N ASN A 195 4.43 -2.88 -2.63
CA ASN A 195 3.38 -3.89 -2.47
C ASN A 195 2.18 -3.38 -1.68
N GLY A 196 2.34 -2.34 -0.86
CA GLY A 196 1.30 -1.83 0.04
C GLY A 196 -0.05 -1.62 -0.65
N TRP A 197 -0.07 -0.87 -1.75
CA TRP A 197 -1.30 -0.64 -2.50
C TRP A 197 -1.81 -1.86 -3.26
N SER A 198 -0.91 -2.67 -3.82
CA SER A 198 -1.28 -3.83 -4.64
C SER A 198 -1.82 -5.00 -3.83
N ILE A 199 -1.31 -5.20 -2.62
CA ILE A 199 -1.66 -6.34 -1.76
C ILE A 199 -2.62 -5.89 -0.66
N GLN A 200 -2.17 -5.09 0.30
CA GLN A 200 -2.99 -4.65 1.44
C GLN A 200 -4.14 -3.73 1.01
N GLY A 201 -3.86 -2.83 0.05
CA GLY A 201 -4.84 -1.87 -0.48
C GLY A 201 -5.79 -2.42 -1.54
N HIS A 202 -5.65 -3.69 -1.95
CA HIS A 202 -6.52 -4.32 -2.97
C HIS A 202 -6.70 -3.51 -4.25
N MET A 203 -5.74 -2.65 -4.60
CA MET A 203 -5.86 -1.67 -5.69
C MET A 203 -6.30 -2.31 -7.02
N GLY A 204 -5.80 -3.50 -7.35
CA GLY A 204 -6.19 -4.22 -8.57
C GLY A 204 -7.69 -4.50 -8.62
N ASN A 205 -8.27 -5.06 -7.53
CA ASN A 205 -9.70 -5.36 -7.45
C ASN A 205 -10.55 -4.07 -7.49
N ILE A 206 -10.09 -3.01 -6.81
CA ILE A 206 -10.77 -1.70 -6.82
C ILE A 206 -10.82 -1.15 -8.24
N MET A 207 -9.72 -1.17 -8.96
CA MET A 207 -9.66 -0.67 -10.33
C MET A 207 -10.52 -1.50 -11.27
N ASP A 208 -10.46 -2.84 -11.17
CA ASP A 208 -11.30 -3.73 -11.98
C ASP A 208 -12.79 -3.47 -11.73
N GLY A 209 -13.19 -3.36 -10.47
CA GLY A 209 -14.57 -3.06 -10.07
C GLY A 209 -15.05 -1.70 -10.57
N LEU A 210 -14.25 -0.65 -10.41
CA LEU A 210 -14.60 0.70 -10.86
C LEU A 210 -14.66 0.81 -12.38
N ILE A 211 -13.74 0.17 -13.11
CA ILE A 211 -13.72 0.15 -14.57
C ILE A 211 -14.94 -0.63 -15.10
N ALA A 212 -15.23 -1.81 -14.54
CA ALA A 212 -16.38 -2.61 -14.93
C ALA A 212 -17.72 -1.90 -14.66
N ALA A 213 -17.80 -1.11 -13.59
CA ALA A 213 -18.96 -0.27 -13.26
C ALA A 213 -19.05 1.04 -14.07
N GLY A 214 -18.08 1.32 -14.95
CA GLY A 214 -18.01 2.59 -15.69
C GLY A 214 -17.73 3.83 -14.84
N LYS A 215 -17.24 3.63 -13.59
CA LYS A 215 -16.91 4.71 -12.64
C LYS A 215 -15.47 5.20 -12.77
N ALA A 216 -14.60 4.42 -13.38
CA ALA A 216 -13.24 4.82 -13.73
C ALA A 216 -12.94 4.50 -15.19
N VAL A 217 -12.13 5.33 -15.84
CA VAL A 217 -11.59 5.01 -17.15
C VAL A 217 -10.49 3.95 -17.02
N PRO A 218 -10.31 3.04 -17.97
CA PRO A 218 -9.17 2.15 -18.00
C PRO A 218 -7.86 2.95 -17.96
N MET A 219 -7.01 2.71 -16.96
CA MET A 219 -5.75 3.41 -16.75
C MET A 219 -4.66 2.47 -16.27
N ILE A 220 -3.42 2.91 -16.41
CA ILE A 220 -2.26 2.27 -15.79
C ILE A 220 -2.08 2.86 -14.39
N VAL A 221 -1.85 2.02 -13.37
CA VAL A 221 -1.50 2.48 -12.03
C VAL A 221 -0.09 2.02 -11.70
N VAL A 222 0.78 2.97 -11.40
CA VAL A 222 2.19 2.76 -11.08
C VAL A 222 2.38 2.92 -9.59
N MET A 223 2.80 1.87 -8.93
CA MET A 223 3.02 1.82 -7.47
C MET A 223 4.52 1.65 -7.20
N PRO A 224 5.26 2.76 -7.09
CA PRO A 224 6.70 2.71 -6.81
C PRO A 224 6.97 2.58 -5.32
N SER A 225 8.18 2.14 -4.97
CA SER A 225 8.72 2.41 -3.64
C SER A 225 8.97 3.92 -3.47
N GLY A 226 8.41 4.50 -2.41
CA GLY A 226 8.64 5.88 -1.99
C GLY A 226 9.87 6.05 -1.10
N ASP A 227 10.61 4.97 -0.82
CA ASP A 227 11.82 5.01 -0.02
C ASP A 227 13.05 5.36 -0.86
N ILE A 228 13.92 6.18 -0.28
CA ILE A 228 15.25 6.42 -0.82
C ILE A 228 16.17 5.41 -0.16
N GLN A 229 16.50 4.34 -0.88
CA GLN A 229 17.52 3.41 -0.44
C GLN A 229 18.88 4.11 -0.50
N THR A 230 19.66 4.00 0.56
CA THR A 230 21.04 4.50 0.57
C THR A 230 21.96 3.44 -0.03
N ASN A 231 22.65 3.78 -1.11
CA ASN A 231 23.74 2.96 -1.61
C ASN A 231 24.98 3.17 -0.72
N PRO A 232 25.46 2.16 0.04
CA PRO A 232 26.62 2.32 0.91
C PRO A 232 27.91 2.64 0.13
N ASP A 233 27.99 2.27 -1.16
CA ASP A 233 29.15 2.52 -2.00
C ASP A 233 29.14 3.92 -2.65
N VAL A 234 27.98 4.60 -2.64
CA VAL A 234 27.83 5.96 -3.18
C VAL A 234 27.50 6.89 -2.03
N ARG A 235 28.53 7.49 -1.41
CA ARG A 235 28.39 8.42 -0.29
C ARG A 235 27.54 9.68 -0.57
N THR A 236 27.11 9.87 -1.80
CA THR A 236 26.31 11.00 -2.28
C THR A 236 24.94 10.62 -2.82
N ALA A 237 24.52 9.38 -2.70
CA ALA A 237 23.22 8.90 -3.18
C ALA A 237 22.06 9.31 -2.25
N SER A 238 21.95 10.58 -1.97
CA SER A 238 20.74 11.21 -1.44
C SER A 238 19.98 11.85 -2.60
N GLY A 239 19.58 11.03 -3.58
CA GLY A 239 18.65 11.50 -4.59
C GLY A 239 17.36 11.95 -3.92
N ASN A 240 16.84 13.11 -4.30
CA ASN A 240 15.50 13.53 -3.91
C ASN A 240 14.49 12.57 -4.54
N ILE A 241 13.53 12.06 -3.77
CA ILE A 241 12.49 11.15 -4.29
C ILE A 241 11.72 11.76 -5.48
N THR A 242 11.51 13.07 -5.48
CA THR A 242 10.92 13.81 -6.60
C THR A 242 11.75 13.64 -7.87
N ASP A 243 13.06 13.74 -7.77
CA ASP A 243 13.96 13.58 -8.92
C ASP A 243 13.94 12.13 -9.44
N ILE A 244 13.90 11.14 -8.54
CA ILE A 244 13.75 9.73 -8.93
C ILE A 244 12.45 9.53 -9.70
N PHE A 245 11.34 10.07 -9.21
CA PHE A 245 10.06 9.95 -9.91
C PHE A 245 10.06 10.65 -11.26
N VAL A 246 10.55 11.87 -11.31
CA VAL A 246 10.45 12.73 -12.51
C VAL A 246 11.48 12.42 -13.57
N LYS A 247 12.72 12.09 -13.16
CA LYS A 247 13.84 11.89 -14.09
C LYS A 247 14.05 10.44 -14.50
N ASP A 248 13.68 9.48 -13.63
CA ASP A 248 13.91 8.06 -13.88
C ASP A 248 12.60 7.29 -14.11
N LEU A 249 11.68 7.31 -13.12
CA LEU A 249 10.49 6.46 -13.15
C LEU A 249 9.51 6.85 -14.29
N ILE A 250 9.14 8.13 -14.40
CA ILE A 250 8.20 8.57 -15.44
C ILE A 250 8.72 8.24 -16.84
N PRO A 251 9.96 8.58 -17.23
CA PRO A 251 10.49 8.20 -18.53
C PRO A 251 10.55 6.68 -18.74
N PHE A 252 10.90 5.92 -17.72
CA PHE A 252 10.91 4.46 -17.78
C PHE A 252 9.50 3.90 -18.07
N ILE A 253 8.48 4.36 -17.36
CA ILE A 253 7.08 3.94 -17.54
C ILE A 253 6.56 4.33 -18.91
N ASP A 254 6.81 5.58 -19.35
CA ASP A 254 6.37 6.07 -20.67
C ASP A 254 7.03 5.31 -21.83
N LYS A 255 8.26 4.83 -21.65
CA LYS A 255 8.98 3.99 -22.62
C LYS A 255 8.49 2.55 -22.62
N THR A 256 8.13 2.01 -21.46
CA THR A 256 7.83 0.58 -21.28
C THR A 256 6.37 0.26 -21.54
N PHE A 257 5.47 1.18 -21.23
CA PHE A 257 4.02 0.98 -21.32
C PHE A 257 3.38 1.96 -22.32
N ARG A 258 2.18 1.60 -22.79
CA ARG A 258 1.38 2.43 -23.68
C ARG A 258 0.68 3.54 -22.92
N THR A 259 1.43 4.52 -22.47
CA THR A 259 0.93 5.67 -21.72
C THR A 259 0.53 6.82 -22.62
N LYS A 260 -0.42 7.64 -22.16
CA LYS A 260 -0.62 9.00 -22.64
C LYS A 260 0.33 9.89 -21.83
N THR A 261 1.28 10.53 -22.52
CA THR A 261 2.44 11.17 -21.86
C THR A 261 2.20 12.62 -21.46
N ASP A 262 1.09 13.20 -21.89
CA ASP A 262 0.75 14.58 -21.55
C ASP A 262 0.24 14.73 -20.12
N ARG A 263 0.36 15.93 -19.57
CA ARG A 263 0.00 16.24 -18.18
C ARG A 263 -1.48 16.00 -17.86
N GLN A 264 -2.38 16.16 -18.84
CA GLN A 264 -3.82 15.99 -18.66
C GLN A 264 -4.20 14.52 -18.40
N ASN A 265 -3.32 13.61 -18.78
CA ASN A 265 -3.48 12.18 -18.61
C ASN A 265 -2.55 11.60 -17.54
N ARG A 266 -1.94 12.46 -16.69
CA ARG A 266 -1.05 12.01 -15.61
C ARG A 266 -1.51 12.52 -14.26
N ALA A 267 -1.72 11.57 -13.35
CA ALA A 267 -2.11 11.81 -11.97
C ALA A 267 -1.02 11.29 -11.01
N MET A 268 -0.96 11.88 -9.83
CA MET A 268 -0.18 11.33 -8.72
C MET A 268 -1.00 11.40 -7.44
N ALA A 269 -0.96 10.32 -6.66
CA ALA A 269 -1.61 10.25 -5.36
C ALA A 269 -0.74 9.48 -4.36
N GLY A 270 -1.02 9.63 -3.06
CA GLY A 270 -0.28 8.91 -2.04
C GLY A 270 -0.88 8.97 -0.66
N LEU A 271 -0.50 7.99 0.17
CA LEU A 271 -0.92 7.85 1.56
C LEU A 271 0.13 8.44 2.49
N SER A 272 -0.30 9.27 3.47
CA SER A 272 0.56 9.77 4.54
C SER A 272 1.87 10.38 3.99
N ARG A 273 3.04 9.81 4.29
CA ARG A 273 4.31 10.21 3.69
C ARG A 273 4.26 10.26 2.15
N GLY A 274 3.60 9.27 1.53
CA GLY A 274 3.40 9.26 0.07
C GLY A 274 2.55 10.43 -0.41
N GLY A 275 1.59 10.91 0.38
CA GLY A 275 0.82 12.13 0.10
C GLY A 275 1.69 13.40 0.15
N MET A 276 2.60 13.49 1.12
CA MET A 276 3.59 14.58 1.17
C MET A 276 4.56 14.54 -0.01
N GLN A 277 5.03 13.35 -0.39
CA GLN A 277 5.86 13.16 -1.59
C GLN A 277 5.11 13.54 -2.86
N THR A 278 3.82 13.21 -2.94
CA THR A 278 2.93 13.59 -4.04
C THR A 278 2.80 15.10 -4.16
N THR A 279 2.45 15.80 -3.09
CA THR A 279 2.32 17.28 -3.12
C THR A 279 3.63 17.95 -3.48
N THR A 280 4.75 17.52 -2.88
CA THR A 280 6.08 18.06 -3.20
C THR A 280 6.45 17.83 -4.66
N THR A 281 6.23 16.61 -5.17
CA THR A 281 6.57 16.25 -6.54
C THR A 281 5.71 17.01 -7.54
N VAL A 282 4.40 17.01 -7.37
CA VAL A 282 3.47 17.60 -8.33
C VAL A 282 3.59 19.14 -8.32
N PHE A 283 3.61 19.78 -7.15
CA PHE A 283 3.69 21.23 -7.08
C PHE A 283 5.02 21.80 -7.59
N SER A 284 6.09 20.99 -7.55
CA SER A 284 7.36 21.35 -8.19
C SER A 284 7.42 21.03 -9.70
N ASN A 285 6.43 20.31 -10.24
CA ASN A 285 6.41 19.80 -11.62
C ASN A 285 5.00 19.85 -12.23
N MET A 286 4.28 20.96 -12.06
CA MET A 286 2.90 21.10 -12.57
C MET A 286 2.79 21.05 -14.10
N ASP A 287 3.92 21.16 -14.82
CA ASP A 287 4.02 20.89 -16.26
C ASP A 287 3.83 19.42 -16.63
N LYS A 288 3.96 18.51 -15.67
CA LYS A 288 3.89 17.03 -15.86
C LYS A 288 2.61 16.41 -15.35
N PHE A 289 1.90 17.05 -14.43
CA PHE A 289 0.73 16.51 -13.76
C PHE A 289 -0.44 17.50 -13.80
N ALA A 290 -1.68 16.99 -13.88
CA ALA A 290 -2.89 17.79 -13.77
C ALA A 290 -3.86 17.31 -12.68
N TRP A 291 -3.59 16.18 -12.03
CA TRP A 291 -4.45 15.54 -11.03
C TRP A 291 -3.64 15.14 -9.83
N ILE A 292 -4.11 15.49 -8.64
CA ILE A 292 -3.42 15.25 -7.38
C ILE A 292 -4.38 14.61 -6.40
N GLY A 293 -3.91 13.58 -5.67
CA GLY A 293 -4.66 12.98 -4.57
C GLY A 293 -3.78 12.76 -3.33
N THR A 294 -4.34 13.02 -2.16
CA THR A 294 -3.67 12.67 -0.91
C THR A 294 -4.64 11.97 0.03
N PHE A 295 -4.15 10.92 0.68
CA PHE A 295 -4.84 10.18 1.73
C PHE A 295 -4.05 10.39 3.01
N SER A 296 -4.61 11.11 4.00
CA SER A 296 -3.93 11.41 5.27
C SER A 296 -2.53 12.01 5.12
N GLY A 297 -2.30 12.81 4.06
CA GLY A 297 -0.96 13.26 3.68
C GLY A 297 -0.86 14.70 3.14
N PHE A 298 -1.90 15.51 3.33
CA PHE A 298 -1.89 16.91 2.93
C PHE A 298 -1.50 17.82 4.10
N PHE A 299 -0.33 18.45 4.00
CA PHE A 299 0.17 19.37 5.02
C PHE A 299 0.82 20.59 4.37
N MET A 300 0.19 21.76 4.46
CA MET A 300 0.74 23.01 3.89
C MET A 300 2.05 23.45 4.54
N GLY A 301 2.28 23.06 5.80
CA GLY A 301 3.47 23.43 6.58
C GLY A 301 4.67 22.50 6.46
N GLY A 302 4.57 21.43 5.67
CA GLY A 302 5.51 20.32 5.79
C GLY A 302 5.39 19.64 7.16
N MET A 303 6.15 18.58 7.41
CA MET A 303 6.29 18.05 8.78
C MET A 303 7.12 19.06 9.58
N GLY A 304 6.47 19.98 10.27
CA GLY A 304 7.12 20.82 11.28
C GLY A 304 7.81 19.91 12.29
N GLY A 305 9.12 19.91 12.31
CA GLY A 305 9.88 19.34 13.42
C GLY A 305 9.40 19.98 14.75
N PRO A 306 9.81 19.46 15.93
CA PRO A 306 9.33 19.90 17.25
C PRO A 306 9.67 21.37 17.62
N GLY A 307 9.81 22.23 16.67
CA GLY A 307 10.19 23.65 16.80
C GLY A 307 9.14 24.63 16.28
N GLY A 308 7.85 24.44 16.51
CA GLY A 308 6.81 25.46 16.59
C GLY A 308 6.87 26.64 15.62
N GLY A 309 7.20 26.44 14.33
CA GLY A 309 7.06 27.49 13.31
C GLY A 309 5.56 27.77 13.04
N THR A 310 5.21 29.03 12.85
CA THR A 310 3.88 29.42 12.35
C THR A 310 3.55 28.63 11.09
N ALA A 311 2.40 27.98 11.04
CA ALA A 311 1.92 27.31 9.83
C ALA A 311 2.02 28.31 8.64
N PRO A 312 2.60 27.92 7.48
CA PRO A 312 2.68 28.83 6.35
C PRO A 312 1.28 29.24 5.91
N SER A 313 1.17 30.50 5.51
CA SER A 313 -0.06 30.99 4.91
C SER A 313 -0.32 30.29 3.56
N VAL A 314 -1.57 30.33 3.09
CA VAL A 314 -1.93 29.82 1.76
C VAL A 314 -1.01 30.41 0.68
N GLU A 315 -0.63 31.70 0.81
CA GLU A 315 0.21 32.39 -0.15
C GLU A 315 1.68 31.91 -0.18
N THR A 316 2.16 31.35 0.93
CA THR A 316 3.57 30.92 1.07
C THR A 316 3.76 29.40 1.03
N ALA A 317 2.68 28.64 1.22
CA ALA A 317 2.72 27.19 1.19
C ALA A 317 3.24 26.67 -0.16
N PHE A 318 4.05 25.61 -0.11
CA PHE A 318 4.66 24.98 -1.28
C PHE A 318 5.31 25.97 -2.24
N ASN A 319 6.12 26.90 -1.70
CA ASN A 319 6.78 27.96 -2.47
C ASN A 319 5.82 28.90 -3.21
N GLY A 320 4.63 29.13 -2.66
CA GLY A 320 3.65 30.06 -3.21
C GLY A 320 2.82 29.53 -4.37
N VAL A 321 2.71 28.21 -4.50
CA VAL A 321 1.93 27.57 -5.58
C VAL A 321 0.46 28.01 -5.61
N PHE A 322 -0.10 28.37 -4.46
CA PHE A 322 -1.48 28.83 -4.31
C PHE A 322 -1.64 30.35 -4.34
N LYS A 323 -0.56 31.13 -4.46
CA LYS A 323 -0.59 32.59 -4.42
C LYS A 323 -1.56 33.19 -5.44
N ASP A 324 -1.63 32.61 -6.63
CA ASP A 324 -2.61 32.95 -7.65
C ASP A 324 -3.56 31.75 -7.85
N ALA A 325 -4.71 31.82 -7.20
CA ALA A 325 -5.73 30.76 -7.26
C ALA A 325 -6.21 30.48 -8.70
N ALA A 326 -6.34 31.51 -9.54
CA ALA A 326 -6.79 31.32 -10.92
C ALA A 326 -5.72 30.65 -11.79
N ALA A 327 -4.44 30.96 -11.55
CA ALA A 327 -3.33 30.29 -12.21
C ALA A 327 -3.21 28.83 -11.79
N PHE A 328 -3.42 28.52 -10.50
CA PHE A 328 -3.46 27.16 -9.99
C PHE A 328 -4.59 26.36 -10.65
N ASP A 329 -5.84 26.86 -10.63
CA ASP A 329 -7.00 26.19 -11.20
C ASP A 329 -6.87 25.96 -12.73
N LYS A 330 -6.12 26.77 -13.46
CA LYS A 330 -5.80 26.52 -14.87
C LYS A 330 -4.85 25.35 -15.09
N GLN A 331 -4.02 25.05 -14.09
CA GLN A 331 -3.02 24.00 -14.18
C GLN A 331 -3.50 22.69 -13.56
N ILE A 332 -4.25 22.73 -12.49
CA ILE A 332 -4.68 21.54 -11.74
C ILE A 332 -6.19 21.30 -11.94
N ASN A 333 -6.52 20.16 -12.50
CA ASN A 333 -7.91 19.77 -12.75
C ASN A 333 -8.59 19.26 -11.47
N LEU A 334 -7.82 18.68 -10.55
CA LEU A 334 -8.31 18.18 -9.27
C LEU A 334 -7.19 18.14 -8.25
N LEU A 335 -7.45 18.70 -7.07
CA LEU A 335 -6.76 18.43 -5.83
C LEU A 335 -7.73 17.67 -4.90
N PHE A 336 -7.56 16.35 -4.81
CA PHE A 336 -8.34 15.48 -3.93
C PHE A 336 -7.60 15.32 -2.61
N ILE A 337 -8.28 15.58 -1.51
CA ILE A 337 -7.74 15.43 -0.15
C ILE A 337 -8.68 14.56 0.65
N SER A 338 -8.21 13.42 1.11
CA SER A 338 -8.94 12.53 2.01
C SER A 338 -8.20 12.40 3.34
N THR A 339 -8.95 12.36 4.45
CA THR A 339 -8.42 12.20 5.80
C THR A 339 -9.33 11.29 6.62
N GLY A 340 -8.82 10.76 7.72
CA GLY A 340 -9.64 10.16 8.76
C GLY A 340 -10.37 11.24 9.57
N THR A 341 -11.54 10.91 10.11
CA THR A 341 -12.36 11.83 10.94
C THR A 341 -11.66 12.28 12.23
N GLU A 342 -10.65 11.53 12.68
CA GLU A 342 -9.86 11.88 13.87
C GLU A 342 -8.64 12.77 13.55
N GLU A 343 -8.33 12.99 12.27
CA GLU A 343 -7.20 13.81 11.86
C GLU A 343 -7.56 15.31 11.92
N ARG A 344 -6.80 16.05 12.72
CA ARG A 344 -6.95 17.51 12.83
C ARG A 344 -6.06 18.22 11.81
N GLY A 345 -6.52 19.37 11.32
CA GLY A 345 -5.74 20.29 10.49
C GLY A 345 -6.00 20.23 8.98
N PRO A 346 -6.13 19.10 8.31
CA PRO A 346 -6.36 19.09 6.86
C PRO A 346 -7.65 19.81 6.44
N LYS A 347 -8.75 19.66 7.19
CA LYS A 347 -10.01 20.36 6.90
C LYS A 347 -9.85 21.88 6.95
N GLU A 348 -9.21 22.40 7.99
CA GLU A 348 -8.96 23.84 8.14
C GLU A 348 -8.08 24.38 6.99
N GLN A 349 -7.09 23.61 6.56
CA GLN A 349 -6.25 23.96 5.41
C GLN A 349 -7.05 24.00 4.11
N VAL A 350 -7.93 23.02 3.89
CA VAL A 350 -8.84 22.98 2.73
C VAL A 350 -9.79 24.15 2.74
N ASP A 351 -10.38 24.48 3.90
CA ASP A 351 -11.28 25.63 4.04
C ASP A 351 -10.54 26.95 3.74
N ALA A 352 -9.29 27.08 4.18
CA ALA A 352 -8.45 28.23 3.86
C ALA A 352 -8.12 28.32 2.36
N LEU A 353 -7.82 27.21 1.69
CA LEU A 353 -7.59 27.18 0.24
C LEU A 353 -8.86 27.55 -0.54
N LYS A 354 -10.02 27.07 -0.15
CA LYS A 354 -11.31 27.43 -0.76
C LYS A 354 -11.63 28.89 -0.55
N ALA A 355 -11.41 29.43 0.66
CA ALA A 355 -11.58 30.85 0.97
C ALA A 355 -10.62 31.74 0.15
N HIS A 356 -9.42 31.26 -0.16
CA HIS A 356 -8.47 31.93 -1.03
C HIS A 356 -8.85 31.92 -2.51
N GLY A 357 -9.85 31.10 -2.90
CA GLY A 357 -10.42 31.06 -4.23
C GLY A 357 -10.05 29.85 -5.08
N ILE A 358 -9.38 28.85 -4.52
CA ILE A 358 -9.11 27.56 -5.19
C ILE A 358 -10.43 26.78 -5.34
N LYS A 359 -10.77 26.41 -6.57
CA LYS A 359 -12.06 25.78 -6.92
C LYS A 359 -11.99 24.29 -7.17
N HIS A 360 -10.86 23.81 -7.69
CA HIS A 360 -10.69 22.40 -8.08
C HIS A 360 -10.25 21.53 -6.89
N ILE A 361 -10.88 21.73 -5.74
CA ILE A 361 -10.65 20.95 -4.51
C ILE A 361 -11.85 20.08 -4.18
N VAL A 362 -11.60 18.79 -3.97
CA VAL A 362 -12.52 17.84 -3.35
C VAL A 362 -11.93 17.36 -2.03
N TYR A 363 -12.71 17.48 -0.96
CA TYR A 363 -12.35 17.01 0.37
C TYR A 363 -13.27 15.90 0.82
N HIS A 364 -12.70 14.83 1.36
CA HIS A 364 -13.44 13.68 1.86
C HIS A 364 -12.91 13.26 3.23
N GLU A 365 -13.82 13.02 4.17
CA GLU A 365 -13.53 12.42 5.47
C GLU A 365 -14.05 10.98 5.48
N SER A 366 -13.22 10.04 5.91
CA SER A 366 -13.61 8.64 6.13
C SER A 366 -13.44 8.27 7.61
N GLN A 367 -14.32 7.39 8.08
CA GLN A 367 -14.25 6.83 9.44
C GLN A 367 -13.15 5.78 9.52
#